data_ea79090613e61128f6c6357fe9ac02f5
#
_entry.id   ea79090613e61128f6c6357fe9ac02f5
#
_cell.length_a   1.000
_cell.length_b   1.000
_cell.length_c   1.000
_cell.angle_alpha   90.00
_cell.angle_beta   90.00
_cell.angle_gamma   90.00
#
_symmetry.space_group_name_H-M   'P 1'
#
loop_
_entity.id
_entity.type
_entity.pdbx_description
1 polymer ?
#
loop_
_entity_poly.entity_id
_entity_poly.type
_entity_poly.pdbx_seq_one_letter_code
_entity_poly.pdbx_strand_id
1 'polypeptide(L)'
;NQFIVAIDKNTGKVIWKTKRSGKMHDNPQLKKAYGTPVIARLHGRDIVVSPAANWVYGYDPATGDELWRLEYGSLGFSIVPKPVIGNGMIYIGTSYMRPQMLGIDVSKPQPEIAWSCKRSVPAISSPILIGEELYFVSDSGGMVTCLDAKTGEELWRERIGGNHGSSPTFVGGRILFHSKEGETVALKPGREFKILARNKLDGEHHASAAISGNSIFLRTE
;
A
#
# COMPACT_ATOMS: atom_id res chain seq x y z
N ASN A 1 9.30 -9.97 -20.18
CA ASN A 1 10.07 -10.60 -19.10
C ASN A 1 9.84 -9.82 -17.80
N GLN A 2 9.38 -10.52 -16.76
CA GLN A 2 9.17 -9.94 -15.44
C GLN A 2 10.45 -10.15 -14.60
N PHE A 3 11.00 -9.08 -14.05
CA PHE A 3 12.21 -9.14 -13.22
C PHE A 3 12.19 -8.06 -12.14
N ILE A 4 13.02 -8.23 -11.13
CA ILE A 4 13.44 -7.20 -10.19
C ILE A 4 14.95 -6.96 -10.38
N VAL A 5 15.40 -5.74 -10.17
CA VAL A 5 16.80 -5.36 -10.35
C VAL A 5 17.24 -4.41 -9.25
N ALA A 6 18.45 -4.61 -8.73
CA ALA A 6 19.12 -3.62 -7.91
C ALA A 6 20.16 -2.86 -8.73
N ILE A 7 20.19 -1.56 -8.54
CA ILE A 7 21.09 -0.64 -9.23
C ILE A 7 21.87 0.15 -8.18
N ASP A 8 23.16 0.22 -8.34
CA ASP A 8 24.02 1.07 -7.51
C ASP A 8 23.62 2.54 -7.74
N LYS A 9 23.23 3.22 -6.67
CA LYS A 9 22.68 4.60 -6.74
C LYS A 9 23.71 5.65 -7.16
N ASN A 10 25.00 5.37 -7.00
CA ASN A 10 26.07 6.33 -7.32
C ASN A 10 26.56 6.15 -8.76
N THR A 11 26.60 4.90 -9.24
CA THR A 11 27.19 4.56 -10.54
C THR A 11 26.16 4.20 -11.62
N GLY A 12 24.92 3.90 -11.25
CA GLY A 12 23.87 3.42 -12.14
C GLY A 12 24.09 1.97 -12.64
N LYS A 13 25.11 1.27 -12.15
CA LYS A 13 25.40 -0.11 -12.56
C LYS A 13 24.44 -1.09 -11.91
N VAL A 14 24.08 -2.12 -12.68
CA VAL A 14 23.29 -3.24 -12.15
C VAL A 14 24.16 -4.06 -11.20
N ILE A 15 23.67 -4.21 -9.94
CA ILE A 15 24.33 -5.05 -8.92
C ILE A 15 23.86 -6.49 -9.11
N TRP A 16 22.53 -6.69 -9.19
CA TRP A 16 21.92 -7.98 -9.48
C TRP A 16 20.60 -7.79 -10.23
N LYS A 17 20.16 -8.85 -10.92
CA LYS A 17 18.89 -8.90 -11.65
C LYS A 17 18.29 -10.29 -11.55
N THR A 18 17.09 -10.39 -10.97
CA THR A 18 16.40 -11.67 -10.75
C THR A 18 15.11 -11.72 -11.56
N LYS A 19 14.97 -12.75 -12.39
CA LYS A 19 13.71 -13.04 -13.10
C LYS A 19 12.67 -13.50 -12.08
N ARG A 20 11.46 -12.95 -12.14
CA ARG A 20 10.35 -13.40 -11.29
C ARG A 20 9.95 -14.82 -11.65
N SER A 21 9.80 -15.64 -10.64
CA SER A 21 9.36 -17.04 -10.73
C SER A 21 7.83 -17.15 -10.68
N GLY A 22 7.31 -18.38 -10.74
CA GLY A 22 5.87 -18.66 -10.70
C GLY A 22 5.20 -18.53 -12.07
N LYS A 23 3.96 -19.02 -12.14
CA LYS A 23 3.17 -18.98 -13.36
C LYS A 23 2.61 -17.56 -13.57
N MET A 24 2.97 -16.94 -14.66
CA MET A 24 2.46 -15.64 -15.08
C MET A 24 1.31 -15.84 -16.07
N HIS A 25 0.38 -14.88 -16.11
CA HIS A 25 -0.67 -14.87 -17.12
C HIS A 25 -0.07 -14.75 -18.53
N ASP A 26 -0.66 -15.40 -19.55
CA ASP A 26 -0.12 -15.33 -20.92
C ASP A 26 -0.26 -13.94 -21.53
N ASN A 27 -1.38 -13.24 -21.28
CA ASN A 27 -1.58 -11.88 -21.74
C ASN A 27 -0.62 -10.90 -21.01
N PRO A 28 0.26 -10.18 -21.74
CA PRO A 28 1.21 -9.23 -21.15
C PRO A 28 0.55 -8.10 -20.35
N GLN A 29 -0.67 -7.69 -20.70
CA GLN A 29 -1.41 -6.64 -19.99
C GLN A 29 -1.73 -7.03 -18.54
N LEU A 30 -1.93 -8.33 -18.29
CA LEU A 30 -2.29 -8.85 -16.97
C LEU A 30 -1.07 -9.19 -16.10
N LYS A 31 0.14 -8.84 -16.53
CA LYS A 31 1.41 -9.07 -15.79
C LYS A 31 1.95 -7.80 -15.13
N LYS A 32 1.24 -6.67 -15.23
CA LYS A 32 1.74 -5.36 -14.80
C LYS A 32 1.65 -5.19 -13.29
N ALA A 33 2.66 -4.55 -12.72
CA ALA A 33 2.67 -4.05 -11.35
C ALA A 33 3.53 -2.78 -11.29
N TYR A 34 3.05 -1.76 -10.61
CA TYR A 34 3.66 -0.44 -10.51
C TYR A 34 3.96 -0.05 -9.06
N GLY A 35 3.53 -0.87 -8.10
CA GLY A 35 3.74 -0.61 -6.69
C GLY A 35 5.23 -0.57 -6.34
N THR A 36 5.62 0.37 -5.49
CA THR A 36 6.98 0.51 -4.99
C THR A 36 7.33 -0.64 -4.05
N PRO A 37 8.39 -1.42 -4.29
CA PRO A 37 8.86 -2.41 -3.33
C PRO A 37 9.37 -1.74 -2.06
N VAL A 38 9.28 -2.46 -0.94
CA VAL A 38 9.68 -1.97 0.39
C VAL A 38 10.67 -2.92 1.02
N ILE A 39 11.69 -2.38 1.68
CA ILE A 39 12.58 -3.18 2.54
C ILE A 39 11.94 -3.29 3.91
N ALA A 40 11.80 -4.52 4.40
CA ALA A 40 11.28 -4.86 5.72
C ALA A 40 12.28 -5.68 6.51
N ARG A 41 12.32 -5.48 7.83
CA ARG A 41 13.07 -6.33 8.75
C ARG A 41 12.18 -7.49 9.19
N LEU A 42 12.38 -8.67 8.60
CA LEU A 42 11.61 -9.88 8.91
C LEU A 42 12.56 -11.01 9.32
N HIS A 43 12.23 -11.74 10.38
CA HIS A 43 13.04 -12.86 10.89
C HIS A 43 14.52 -12.50 11.10
N GLY A 44 14.79 -11.29 11.59
CA GLY A 44 16.15 -10.82 11.90
C GLY A 44 16.99 -10.40 10.68
N ARG A 45 16.45 -10.39 9.46
CA ARG A 45 17.13 -9.94 8.23
C ARG A 45 16.29 -8.97 7.41
N ASP A 46 16.93 -8.22 6.54
CA ASP A 46 16.27 -7.34 5.60
C ASP A 46 15.74 -8.15 4.40
N ILE A 47 14.52 -7.86 3.98
CA ILE A 47 13.84 -8.51 2.85
C ILE A 47 13.20 -7.43 1.99
N VAL A 48 13.40 -7.48 0.68
CA VAL A 48 12.68 -6.64 -0.27
C VAL A 48 11.32 -7.29 -0.54
N VAL A 49 10.25 -6.68 -0.06
CA VAL A 49 8.87 -7.08 -0.35
C VAL A 49 8.41 -6.40 -1.62
N SER A 50 8.06 -7.17 -2.64
CA SER A 50 7.69 -6.67 -3.96
C SER A 50 6.37 -7.25 -4.45
N PRO A 51 5.26 -6.50 -4.35
CA PRO A 51 3.99 -6.90 -4.96
C PRO A 51 4.11 -6.95 -6.49
N ALA A 52 3.43 -7.92 -7.09
CA ALA A 52 3.33 -8.09 -8.52
C ALA A 52 1.92 -8.55 -8.91
N ALA A 53 1.63 -8.68 -10.19
CA ALA A 53 0.37 -9.28 -10.62
C ALA A 53 0.31 -10.75 -10.17
N ASN A 54 -0.74 -11.11 -9.45
CA ASN A 54 -1.03 -12.44 -8.90
C ASN A 54 -0.09 -12.93 -7.79
N TRP A 55 1.03 -12.25 -7.55
CA TRP A 55 2.08 -12.69 -6.64
C TRP A 55 2.61 -11.56 -5.76
N VAL A 56 3.09 -11.91 -4.58
CA VAL A 56 4.00 -11.07 -3.80
C VAL A 56 5.27 -11.86 -3.52
N TYR A 57 6.41 -11.19 -3.58
CA TYR A 57 7.74 -11.79 -3.45
C TYR A 57 8.53 -11.16 -2.32
N GLY A 58 9.35 -11.98 -1.68
CA GLY A 58 10.42 -11.55 -0.80
C GLY A 58 11.78 -11.90 -1.40
N TYR A 59 12.67 -10.91 -1.50
CA TYR A 59 14.02 -11.09 -2.02
C TYR A 59 15.07 -10.68 -1.01
N ASP A 60 16.22 -11.33 -1.06
CA ASP A 60 17.41 -10.85 -0.36
C ASP A 60 17.91 -9.55 -1.04
N PRO A 61 18.03 -8.43 -0.31
CA PRO A 61 18.47 -7.16 -0.90
C PRO A 61 19.91 -7.17 -1.38
N ALA A 62 20.79 -8.03 -0.83
CA ALA A 62 22.19 -8.07 -1.20
C ALA A 62 22.45 -8.90 -2.46
N THR A 63 21.75 -10.03 -2.63
CA THR A 63 22.00 -10.99 -3.71
C THR A 63 20.92 -11.02 -4.78
N GLY A 64 19.69 -10.59 -4.43
CA GLY A 64 18.53 -10.70 -5.28
C GLY A 64 17.89 -12.10 -5.30
N ASP A 65 18.35 -13.00 -4.43
CA ASP A 65 17.77 -14.33 -4.33
C ASP A 65 16.32 -14.26 -3.85
N GLU A 66 15.43 -15.02 -4.50
CA GLU A 66 14.05 -15.17 -4.08
C GLU A 66 14.01 -16.04 -2.82
N LEU A 67 13.61 -15.42 -1.71
CA LEU A 67 13.51 -16.09 -0.41
C LEU A 67 12.16 -16.80 -0.24
N TRP A 68 11.13 -16.17 -0.75
CA TRP A 68 9.76 -16.69 -0.75
C TRP A 68 8.91 -15.97 -1.80
N ARG A 69 7.82 -16.60 -2.16
CA ARG A 69 6.72 -15.99 -2.92
C ARG A 69 5.40 -16.49 -2.41
N LEU A 70 4.37 -15.67 -2.55
CA LEU A 70 2.99 -16.02 -2.20
C LEU A 70 2.09 -15.71 -3.38
N GLU A 71 1.33 -16.70 -3.85
CA GLU A 71 0.30 -16.51 -4.84
C GLU A 71 -0.98 -16.04 -4.18
N TYR A 72 -1.53 -14.91 -4.63
CA TYR A 72 -2.84 -14.44 -4.19
C TYR A 72 -3.90 -14.55 -5.29
N GLY A 73 -3.54 -15.14 -6.42
CA GLY A 73 -4.43 -15.43 -7.54
C GLY A 73 -4.73 -14.22 -8.43
N SER A 74 -5.68 -14.40 -9.34
CA SER A 74 -6.08 -13.38 -10.33
C SER A 74 -7.02 -12.33 -9.75
N LEU A 75 -6.65 -11.72 -8.62
CA LEU A 75 -7.44 -10.66 -7.95
C LEU A 75 -7.28 -9.31 -8.63
N GLY A 76 -6.15 -9.08 -9.29
CA GLY A 76 -5.90 -7.84 -9.98
C GLY A 76 -4.53 -7.81 -10.65
N PHE A 77 -4.33 -6.80 -11.47
CA PHE A 77 -3.07 -6.46 -12.09
C PHE A 77 -2.90 -4.95 -12.06
N SER A 78 -1.77 -4.44 -12.56
CA SER A 78 -1.44 -3.01 -12.43
C SER A 78 -1.40 -2.57 -10.97
N ILE A 79 -0.80 -3.41 -10.10
CA ILE A 79 -0.71 -3.14 -8.66
C ILE A 79 -0.01 -1.81 -8.43
N VAL A 80 -0.71 -0.84 -7.82
CA VAL A 80 -0.23 0.52 -7.59
C VAL A 80 0.09 0.76 -6.11
N PRO A 81 -0.76 0.36 -5.15
CA PRO A 81 -0.53 0.65 -3.76
C PRO A 81 0.82 0.10 -3.27
N LYS A 82 1.55 0.93 -2.53
CA LYS A 82 2.77 0.52 -1.83
C LYS A 82 2.38 -0.43 -0.70
N PRO A 83 3.09 -1.54 -0.49
CA PRO A 83 2.87 -2.40 0.66
C PRO A 83 3.19 -1.67 1.97
N VAL A 84 2.43 -1.98 3.01
CA VAL A 84 2.69 -1.52 4.38
C VAL A 84 3.05 -2.74 5.23
N ILE A 85 3.99 -2.57 6.16
CA ILE A 85 4.54 -3.66 6.95
C ILE A 85 4.56 -3.26 8.41
N GLY A 86 4.06 -4.13 9.26
CA GLY A 86 4.06 -3.95 10.70
C GLY A 86 3.30 -5.09 11.40
N ASN A 87 3.49 -5.20 12.71
CA ASN A 87 2.78 -6.17 13.57
C ASN A 87 2.91 -7.64 13.10
N GLY A 88 4.04 -8.01 12.46
CA GLY A 88 4.23 -9.35 11.89
C GLY A 88 3.43 -9.62 10.62
N MET A 89 2.93 -8.57 9.97
CA MET A 89 2.07 -8.64 8.79
C MET A 89 2.63 -7.79 7.64
N ILE A 90 2.25 -8.15 6.42
CA ILE A 90 2.36 -7.33 5.22
C ILE A 90 0.95 -7.04 4.72
N TYR A 91 0.66 -5.78 4.42
CA TYR A 91 -0.62 -5.34 3.86
C TYR A 91 -0.43 -4.89 2.43
N ILE A 92 -1.20 -5.48 1.50
CA ILE A 92 -1.16 -5.12 0.08
C ILE A 92 -2.55 -4.88 -0.47
N GLY A 93 -2.69 -3.85 -1.31
CA GLY A 93 -3.85 -3.64 -2.16
C GLY A 93 -3.64 -4.31 -3.52
N THR A 94 -4.60 -5.09 -4.01
CA THR A 94 -4.47 -5.82 -5.29
C THR A 94 -4.85 -4.98 -6.52
N SER A 95 -5.26 -3.72 -6.33
CA SER A 95 -5.47 -2.70 -7.36
C SER A 95 -6.52 -3.06 -8.42
N TYR A 96 -6.25 -2.73 -9.69
CA TYR A 96 -7.22 -2.67 -10.78
C TYR A 96 -7.98 -3.98 -11.02
N MET A 97 -9.25 -3.86 -11.43
CA MET A 97 -10.30 -4.84 -11.72
C MET A 97 -11.01 -5.40 -10.48
N ARG A 98 -10.32 -5.93 -9.50
CA ARG A 98 -10.92 -6.52 -8.29
C ARG A 98 -10.10 -6.13 -7.06
N PRO A 99 -10.09 -4.84 -6.68
CA PRO A 99 -9.27 -4.41 -5.56
C PRO A 99 -9.70 -5.12 -4.28
N GLN A 100 -8.71 -5.70 -3.61
CA GLN A 100 -8.83 -6.31 -2.29
C GLN A 100 -7.66 -5.83 -1.43
N MET A 101 -7.90 -5.65 -0.16
CA MET A 101 -6.86 -5.48 0.84
C MET A 101 -6.56 -6.84 1.45
N LEU A 102 -5.31 -7.26 1.39
CA LEU A 102 -4.84 -8.53 1.95
C LEU A 102 -3.94 -8.27 3.14
N GLY A 103 -4.20 -8.95 4.24
CA GLY A 103 -3.27 -9.11 5.36
C GLY A 103 -2.54 -10.43 5.22
N ILE A 104 -1.22 -10.37 5.10
CA ILE A 104 -0.35 -11.52 4.92
C ILE A 104 0.46 -11.69 6.20
N ASP A 105 0.28 -12.84 6.86
CA ASP A 105 1.07 -13.21 8.02
C ASP A 105 2.48 -13.63 7.58
N VAL A 106 3.46 -12.95 8.13
CA VAL A 106 4.89 -13.21 7.90
C VAL A 106 5.60 -13.61 9.20
N SER A 107 4.86 -14.08 10.20
CA SER A 107 5.45 -14.61 11.42
C SER A 107 6.18 -15.95 11.21
N LYS A 108 5.83 -16.67 10.13
CA LYS A 108 6.48 -17.90 9.67
C LYS A 108 7.41 -17.63 8.48
N PRO A 109 8.40 -18.49 8.22
CA PRO A 109 9.29 -18.36 7.07
C PRO A 109 8.55 -18.35 5.71
N GLN A 110 7.46 -19.14 5.60
CA GLN A 110 6.57 -19.12 4.44
C GLN A 110 5.35 -18.26 4.76
N PRO A 111 5.15 -17.11 4.08
CA PRO A 111 4.00 -16.25 4.27
C PRO A 111 2.67 -16.91 3.89
N GLU A 112 1.59 -16.52 4.57
CA GLU A 112 0.23 -16.96 4.25
C GLU A 112 -0.77 -15.79 4.31
N ILE A 113 -1.84 -15.85 3.51
CA ILE A 113 -2.92 -14.85 3.57
C ILE A 113 -3.74 -15.14 4.82
N ALA A 114 -3.67 -14.27 5.82
CA ALA A 114 -4.43 -14.37 7.05
C ALA A 114 -5.87 -13.90 6.86
N TRP A 115 -6.05 -12.82 6.11
CA TRP A 115 -7.37 -12.22 5.86
C TRP A 115 -7.43 -11.44 4.56
N SER A 116 -8.66 -11.18 4.08
CA SER A 116 -8.93 -10.31 2.94
C SER A 116 -10.16 -9.43 3.17
N CYS A 117 -10.07 -8.15 2.76
CA CYS A 117 -11.20 -7.23 2.71
C CYS A 117 -11.48 -6.87 1.24
N LYS A 118 -12.78 -6.83 0.87
CA LYS A 118 -13.23 -6.55 -0.52
C LYS A 118 -14.03 -5.26 -0.66
N ARG A 119 -14.40 -4.64 0.47
CA ARG A 119 -15.31 -3.49 0.48
C ARG A 119 -14.53 -2.19 0.51
N SER A 120 -14.85 -1.27 -0.41
CA SER A 120 -14.29 0.09 -0.46
C SER A 120 -12.77 0.15 -0.54
N VAL A 121 -12.14 -0.89 -1.10
CA VAL A 121 -10.68 -0.96 -1.23
C VAL A 121 -10.24 -0.10 -2.41
N PRO A 122 -9.22 0.77 -2.23
CA PRO A 122 -8.70 1.58 -3.31
C PRO A 122 -7.90 0.75 -4.34
N ALA A 123 -7.93 1.21 -5.58
CA ALA A 123 -7.05 0.71 -6.63
C ALA A 123 -5.73 1.50 -6.71
N ILE A 124 -5.68 2.73 -6.19
CA ILE A 124 -4.57 3.68 -6.39
C ILE A 124 -3.86 4.00 -5.07
N SER A 125 -4.60 4.48 -4.06
CA SER A 125 -3.98 4.94 -2.81
C SER A 125 -3.46 3.77 -1.97
N SER A 126 -2.32 4.00 -1.30
CA SER A 126 -1.75 3.03 -0.36
C SER A 126 -2.47 3.10 0.98
N PRO A 127 -2.60 1.98 1.71
CA PRO A 127 -3.07 2.02 3.09
C PRO A 127 -2.04 2.66 4.02
N ILE A 128 -2.45 2.98 5.24
CA ILE A 128 -1.55 3.40 6.31
C ILE A 128 -1.84 2.61 7.58
N LEU A 129 -0.78 2.13 8.23
CA LEU A 129 -0.84 1.42 9.51
C LEU A 129 -0.46 2.38 10.63
N ILE A 130 -1.30 2.49 11.65
CA ILE A 130 -1.03 3.31 12.84
C ILE A 130 -1.41 2.50 14.06
N GLY A 131 -0.41 2.13 14.86
CA GLY A 131 -0.62 1.20 15.96
C GLY A 131 -1.09 -0.16 15.47
N GLU A 132 -2.30 -0.55 15.86
CA GLU A 132 -2.93 -1.82 15.48
C GLU A 132 -4.03 -1.66 14.43
N GLU A 133 -4.25 -0.48 13.92
CA GLU A 133 -5.29 -0.17 12.95
C GLU A 133 -4.72 0.11 11.56
N LEU A 134 -5.36 -0.48 10.53
CA LEU A 134 -5.08 -0.25 9.12
C LEU A 134 -6.16 0.64 8.50
N TYR A 135 -5.76 1.76 7.90
CA TYR A 135 -6.67 2.72 7.29
C TYR A 135 -6.44 2.80 5.78
N PHE A 136 -7.53 2.96 5.03
CA PHE A 136 -7.50 3.26 3.61
C PHE A 136 -8.77 3.98 3.18
N VAL A 137 -8.73 4.65 2.03
CA VAL A 137 -9.85 5.40 1.47
C VAL A 137 -10.14 4.94 0.04
N SER A 138 -11.41 4.75 -0.30
CA SER A 138 -11.83 4.39 -1.66
C SER A 138 -11.50 5.49 -2.68
N ASP A 139 -11.19 5.11 -3.92
CA ASP A 139 -10.86 6.06 -4.99
C ASP A 139 -12.02 7.02 -5.29
N SER A 140 -13.26 6.57 -5.13
CA SER A 140 -14.47 7.36 -5.38
C SER A 140 -15.35 7.44 -4.15
N GLY A 141 -15.96 8.62 -3.92
CA GLY A 141 -16.92 8.88 -2.87
C GLY A 141 -16.36 8.91 -1.46
N GLY A 142 -15.02 8.81 -1.29
CA GLY A 142 -14.33 9.04 -0.03
C GLY A 142 -14.80 8.16 1.12
N MET A 143 -14.94 6.86 0.90
CA MET A 143 -15.24 5.91 1.97
C MET A 143 -13.95 5.50 2.66
N VAL A 144 -13.74 5.95 3.88
CA VAL A 144 -12.62 5.52 4.73
C VAL A 144 -13.01 4.27 5.49
N THR A 145 -12.12 3.31 5.49
CA THR A 145 -12.24 2.06 6.25
C THR A 145 -11.11 1.96 7.24
N CYS A 146 -11.42 1.57 8.46
CA CYS A 146 -10.49 1.20 9.51
C CYS A 146 -10.68 -0.27 9.84
N LEU A 147 -9.61 -1.05 9.74
CA LEU A 147 -9.59 -2.45 10.12
C LEU A 147 -8.69 -2.66 11.32
N ASP A 148 -9.01 -3.64 12.14
CA ASP A 148 -8.01 -4.29 13.00
C ASP A 148 -6.97 -4.93 12.06
N ALA A 149 -5.73 -4.49 12.17
CA ALA A 149 -4.69 -4.85 11.22
C ALA A 149 -4.34 -6.35 11.26
N LYS A 150 -4.45 -6.98 12.42
CA LYS A 150 -4.10 -8.38 12.60
C LYS A 150 -5.18 -9.33 12.10
N THR A 151 -6.45 -9.00 12.35
CA THR A 151 -7.58 -9.89 12.06
C THR A 151 -8.32 -9.56 10.77
N GLY A 152 -8.18 -8.31 10.28
CA GLY A 152 -8.96 -7.78 9.15
C GLY A 152 -10.41 -7.45 9.51
N GLU A 153 -10.76 -7.50 10.79
CA GLU A 153 -12.09 -7.10 11.29
C GLU A 153 -12.31 -5.62 11.01
N GLU A 154 -13.49 -5.29 10.47
CA GLU A 154 -13.90 -3.91 10.24
C GLU A 154 -14.30 -3.25 11.56
N LEU A 155 -13.50 -2.28 12.00
CA LEU A 155 -13.80 -1.50 13.20
C LEU A 155 -14.82 -0.41 12.89
N TRP A 156 -14.64 0.28 11.79
CA TRP A 156 -15.60 1.24 11.24
C TRP A 156 -15.37 1.51 9.76
N ARG A 157 -16.41 2.00 9.08
CA ARG A 157 -16.36 2.48 7.71
C ARG A 157 -17.27 3.69 7.56
N GLU A 158 -16.68 4.83 7.23
CA GLU A 158 -17.38 6.11 7.23
C GLU A 158 -17.03 6.97 6.02
N ARG A 159 -17.99 7.74 5.58
CA ARG A 159 -17.84 8.60 4.41
C ARG A 159 -17.30 9.96 4.79
N ILE A 160 -16.17 10.33 4.19
CA ILE A 160 -15.60 11.68 4.29
C ILE A 160 -15.88 12.53 3.04
N GLY A 161 -16.30 11.92 1.93
CA GLY A 161 -16.60 12.58 0.66
C GLY A 161 -15.39 12.72 -0.25
N GLY A 162 -15.64 13.25 -1.46
CA GLY A 162 -14.63 13.49 -2.48
C GLY A 162 -14.11 12.23 -3.19
N ASN A 163 -13.22 12.45 -4.17
CA ASN A 163 -12.49 11.41 -4.87
C ASN A 163 -11.03 11.43 -4.46
N HIS A 164 -10.43 10.26 -4.24
CA HIS A 164 -9.09 10.15 -3.69
C HIS A 164 -8.15 9.38 -4.63
N GLY A 165 -6.98 9.92 -4.89
CA GLY A 165 -5.90 9.25 -5.62
C GLY A 165 -4.59 9.29 -4.83
N SER A 166 -4.48 10.23 -3.89
CA SER A 166 -3.35 10.35 -2.98
C SER A 166 -3.45 9.34 -1.83
N SER A 167 -2.32 8.92 -1.32
CA SER A 167 -2.26 8.08 -0.11
C SER A 167 -2.43 8.94 1.14
N PRO A 168 -3.08 8.42 2.20
CA PRO A 168 -3.18 9.12 3.48
C PRO A 168 -1.81 9.37 4.10
N THR A 169 -1.71 10.44 4.87
CA THR A 169 -0.47 10.87 5.53
C THR A 169 -0.71 11.03 7.03
N PHE A 170 0.20 10.51 7.86
CA PHE A 170 0.12 10.68 9.32
C PHE A 170 1.08 11.75 9.79
N VAL A 171 0.57 12.75 10.48
CA VAL A 171 1.35 13.86 11.03
C VAL A 171 0.67 14.47 12.25
N GLY A 172 1.44 14.80 13.28
CA GLY A 172 0.94 15.47 14.47
C GLY A 172 -0.21 14.73 15.15
N GLY A 173 -0.19 13.39 15.16
CA GLY A 173 -1.24 12.55 15.76
C GLY A 173 -2.55 12.48 14.95
N ARG A 174 -2.54 12.87 13.68
CA ARG A 174 -3.72 12.91 12.79
C ARG A 174 -3.45 12.19 11.48
N ILE A 175 -4.48 11.58 10.91
CA ILE A 175 -4.44 11.03 9.54
C ILE A 175 -5.07 12.06 8.61
N LEU A 176 -4.34 12.48 7.60
CA LEU A 176 -4.82 13.42 6.59
C LEU A 176 -5.20 12.67 5.32
N PHE A 177 -6.40 12.90 4.83
CA PHE A 177 -6.92 12.41 3.56
C PHE A 177 -7.17 13.60 2.64
N HIS A 178 -6.48 13.62 1.49
CA HIS A 178 -6.60 14.70 0.50
C HIS A 178 -7.47 14.23 -0.65
N SER A 179 -8.57 14.94 -0.92
CA SER A 179 -9.41 14.66 -2.08
C SER A 179 -8.90 15.42 -3.31
N LYS A 180 -9.24 14.91 -4.49
CA LYS A 180 -8.93 15.57 -5.77
C LYS A 180 -9.55 16.96 -5.85
N GLU A 181 -10.69 17.15 -5.22
CA GLU A 181 -11.41 18.43 -5.19
C GLU A 181 -10.79 19.48 -4.25
N GLY A 182 -9.61 19.20 -3.68
CA GLY A 182 -8.87 20.15 -2.85
C GLY A 182 -9.28 20.15 -1.37
N GLU A 183 -10.14 19.23 -0.92
CA GLU A 183 -10.46 19.11 0.50
C GLU A 183 -9.46 18.20 1.21
N THR A 184 -9.02 18.60 2.39
CA THR A 184 -8.23 17.78 3.32
C THR A 184 -9.07 17.51 4.56
N VAL A 185 -9.33 16.23 4.83
CA VAL A 185 -10.01 15.77 6.04
C VAL A 185 -8.98 15.20 7.00
N ALA A 186 -8.95 15.75 8.22
CA ALA A 186 -8.09 15.26 9.30
C ALA A 186 -8.90 14.35 10.24
N LEU A 187 -8.48 13.10 10.41
CA LEU A 187 -9.09 12.15 11.33
C LEU A 187 -8.20 11.89 12.54
N LYS A 188 -8.85 11.62 13.67
CA LYS A 188 -8.17 11.05 14.84
C LYS A 188 -7.97 9.54 14.58
N PRO A 189 -6.74 8.99 14.72
CA PRO A 189 -6.54 7.55 14.74
C PRO A 189 -7.30 6.90 15.92
N GLY A 190 -7.73 5.67 15.73
CA GLY A 190 -8.35 4.86 16.78
C GLY A 190 -9.54 4.05 16.28
N ARG A 191 -10.08 3.26 17.19
CA ARG A 191 -11.19 2.31 16.96
C ARG A 191 -12.56 2.99 16.82
N GLU A 192 -12.64 4.31 16.99
CA GLU A 192 -13.85 5.13 16.81
C GLU A 192 -13.60 6.18 15.74
N PHE A 193 -14.57 6.37 14.84
CA PHE A 193 -14.50 7.40 13.82
C PHE A 193 -14.64 8.80 14.39
N LYS A 194 -13.66 9.68 14.14
CA LYS A 194 -13.71 11.08 14.55
C LYS A 194 -13.00 12.01 13.58
N ILE A 195 -13.77 12.91 12.98
CA ILE A 195 -13.23 14.02 12.18
C ILE A 195 -12.75 15.10 13.15
N LEU A 196 -11.51 15.55 12.96
CA LEU A 196 -10.91 16.66 13.73
C LEU A 196 -11.04 17.99 13.00
N ALA A 197 -10.89 17.97 11.66
CA ALA A 197 -10.97 19.17 10.85
C ALA A 197 -11.27 18.84 9.39
N ARG A 198 -11.81 19.81 8.67
CA ARG A 198 -11.91 19.86 7.21
C ARG A 198 -11.31 21.17 6.73
N ASN A 199 -10.41 21.10 5.78
CA ASN A 199 -9.74 22.27 5.20
C ASN A 199 -9.87 22.22 3.69
N LYS A 200 -10.06 23.36 3.06
CA LYS A 200 -10.14 23.51 1.62
C LYS A 200 -8.99 24.37 1.11
N LEU A 201 -8.31 23.89 0.08
CA LEU A 201 -7.37 24.67 -0.71
C LEU A 201 -7.86 24.67 -2.17
N ASP A 202 -7.62 25.77 -2.87
CA ASP A 202 -7.93 25.86 -4.29
C ASP A 202 -6.99 24.95 -5.10
N GLY A 203 -7.52 24.38 -6.18
CA GLY A 203 -6.82 23.46 -7.07
C GLY A 203 -7.09 21.98 -6.76
N GLU A 204 -6.67 21.12 -7.68
CA GLU A 204 -6.83 19.67 -7.57
C GLU A 204 -5.62 19.04 -6.88
N HIS A 205 -5.87 18.04 -6.00
CA HIS A 205 -4.83 17.32 -5.28
C HIS A 205 -4.71 15.87 -5.76
N HIS A 206 -3.71 15.58 -6.57
CA HIS A 206 -3.43 14.22 -7.08
C HIS A 206 -2.29 13.52 -6.35
N ALA A 207 -1.32 14.29 -5.85
CA ALA A 207 -0.15 13.77 -5.16
C ALA A 207 -0.38 13.64 -3.65
N SER A 208 0.27 12.66 -3.04
CA SER A 208 0.35 12.56 -1.58
C SER A 208 1.16 13.74 -1.02
N ALA A 209 0.75 14.26 0.13
CA ALA A 209 1.47 15.33 0.82
C ALA A 209 2.87 14.88 1.24
N ALA A 210 3.84 15.78 1.14
CA ALA A 210 5.15 15.61 1.76
C ALA A 210 5.20 16.40 3.08
N ILE A 211 5.91 15.86 4.08
CA ILE A 211 6.06 16.47 5.39
C ILE A 211 7.53 16.65 5.70
N SER A 212 7.90 17.86 6.10
CA SER A 212 9.25 18.15 6.56
C SER A 212 9.18 19.17 7.72
N GLY A 213 9.74 18.78 8.87
CA GLY A 213 9.63 19.61 10.09
C GLY A 213 8.17 19.90 10.44
N ASN A 214 7.84 21.18 10.58
CA ASN A 214 6.49 21.66 10.88
C ASN A 214 5.66 22.05 9.64
N SER A 215 6.10 21.67 8.45
CA SER A 215 5.48 22.07 7.19
C SER A 215 4.90 20.87 6.43
N ILE A 216 3.74 21.11 5.83
CA ILE A 216 3.07 20.17 4.90
C ILE A 216 3.17 20.78 3.51
N PHE A 217 3.70 20.03 2.56
CA PHE A 217 3.85 20.44 1.16
C PHE A 217 2.81 19.72 0.32
N LEU A 218 1.89 20.46 -0.27
CA LEU A 218 0.87 19.97 -1.18
C LEU A 218 1.18 20.50 -2.59
N ARG A 219 1.09 19.62 -3.57
CA ARG A 219 1.10 20.03 -4.98
C ARG A 219 -0.34 20.10 -5.47
N THR A 220 -0.71 21.24 -6.00
CA THR A 220 -1.99 21.51 -6.66
C THR A 220 -1.78 21.71 -8.17
N GLU A 221 -2.82 21.46 -8.95
CA GLU A 221 -2.90 21.78 -10.38
C GLU A 221 -3.85 22.96 -10.60
#